data_99bd3d5657334c90f2a510c8c5b468cd
#
_entry.id   99bd3d5657334c90f2a510c8c5b468cd
#
_cell.length_a   1.000
_cell.length_b   1.000
_cell.length_c   1.000
_cell.angle_alpha   90.00
_cell.angle_beta   90.00
_cell.angle_gamma   90.00
#
_symmetry.space_group_name_H-M   'P 1'
#
loop_
_entity.id
_entity.type
_entity.pdbx_description
1 polymer ?
#
loop_
_entity_poly.entity_id
_entity_poly.type
_entity_poly.pdbx_seq_one_letter_code
_entity_poly.pdbx_strand_id
1 'polypeptide(L)'
;MRALVTGASSGMGRDMARLLSAMGYDVILTARRRERLEKLAGELPSKAEILCFDLSKTEDCYALYEAAGEIDVLINNAGFGVFGDFLETDLEQELKMLAVNSRAMHILTKLFVRDFVRRDSGYILNVASAAGFMPGGPLLDGYYASKAYTLNLTRSVAKGLKKRKSRVVVSALCPGPVKTEFEEVAGVDFTPIGKKSESVARYALKKLFRGKTVIVPGLAFKLGRFLTRFLPDCALLSLAYVIQAPRQRSASGGKNCDK
;
A
#
# COMPACT_ATOMS: atom_id res chain seq x y z
N MET A 1 19.74 4.48 -12.10
CA MET A 1 19.01 3.84 -10.99
C MET A 1 17.60 3.46 -11.45
N ARG A 2 17.09 2.29 -11.04
CA ARG A 2 15.77 1.79 -11.48
C ARG A 2 14.81 1.62 -10.30
N ALA A 3 13.55 1.96 -10.48
CA ALA A 3 12.52 1.82 -9.45
C ALA A 3 11.29 1.07 -9.98
N LEU A 4 10.87 0.01 -9.30
CA LEU A 4 9.63 -0.71 -9.58
C LEU A 4 8.50 -0.19 -8.70
N VAL A 5 7.39 0.22 -9.31
CA VAL A 5 6.21 0.72 -8.62
C VAL A 5 5.00 -0.14 -8.95
N THR A 6 4.45 -0.86 -7.95
CA THR A 6 3.23 -1.63 -8.11
C THR A 6 1.99 -0.77 -7.86
N GLY A 7 0.90 -1.04 -8.60
CA GLY A 7 -0.30 -0.21 -8.54
C GLY A 7 -0.09 1.22 -9.06
N ALA A 8 0.76 1.38 -10.06
CA ALA A 8 1.16 2.68 -10.62
C ALA A 8 0.06 3.39 -11.42
N SER A 9 -1.06 2.72 -11.74
CA SER A 9 -2.11 3.28 -12.60
C SER A 9 -2.94 4.40 -11.95
N SER A 10 -2.84 4.62 -10.65
CA SER A 10 -3.61 5.66 -9.94
C SER A 10 -3.03 6.03 -8.56
N GLY A 11 -3.59 7.06 -7.96
CA GLY A 11 -3.37 7.44 -6.56
C GLY A 11 -1.90 7.57 -6.17
N MET A 12 -1.55 7.05 -4.99
CA MET A 12 -0.19 7.18 -4.44
C MET A 12 0.88 6.49 -5.30
N GLY A 13 0.56 5.35 -5.95
CA GLY A 13 1.51 4.65 -6.84
C GLY A 13 1.91 5.52 -8.03
N ARG A 14 0.94 6.13 -8.70
CA ARG A 14 1.16 7.09 -9.78
C ARG A 14 2.02 8.27 -9.33
N ASP A 15 1.69 8.85 -8.18
CA ASP A 15 2.40 10.04 -7.70
C ASP A 15 3.83 9.69 -7.21
N MET A 16 4.05 8.48 -6.64
CA MET A 16 5.40 7.98 -6.33
C MET A 16 6.22 7.74 -7.58
N ALA A 17 5.61 7.20 -8.65
CA ALA A 17 6.29 7.01 -9.94
C ALA A 17 6.75 8.33 -10.54
N ARG A 18 5.88 9.37 -10.57
CA ARG A 18 6.23 10.72 -11.01
C ARG A 18 7.38 11.32 -10.19
N LEU A 19 7.33 11.18 -8.87
CA LEU A 19 8.37 11.70 -7.98
C LEU A 19 9.71 10.98 -8.17
N LEU A 20 9.71 9.66 -8.32
CA LEU A 20 10.93 8.88 -8.58
C LEU A 20 11.54 9.23 -9.94
N SER A 21 10.70 9.36 -10.98
CA SER A 21 11.15 9.81 -12.30
C SER A 21 11.76 11.21 -12.24
N ALA A 22 11.14 12.15 -11.53
CA ALA A 22 11.68 13.51 -11.32
C ALA A 22 12.99 13.52 -10.52
N MET A 23 13.28 12.45 -9.75
CA MET A 23 14.55 12.25 -9.03
C MET A 23 15.61 11.58 -9.92
N GLY A 24 15.32 11.27 -11.19
CA GLY A 24 16.24 10.63 -12.14
C GLY A 24 16.26 9.10 -12.10
N TYR A 25 15.26 8.46 -11.50
CA TYR A 25 15.10 7.01 -11.59
C TYR A 25 14.40 6.64 -12.91
N ASP A 26 14.89 5.64 -13.62
CA ASP A 26 14.09 4.93 -14.62
C ASP A 26 13.00 4.14 -13.88
N VAL A 27 11.76 4.21 -14.34
CA VAL A 27 10.62 3.69 -13.58
C VAL A 27 9.97 2.52 -14.31
N ILE A 28 9.86 1.39 -13.61
CA ILE A 28 9.05 0.25 -14.03
C ILE A 28 7.66 0.42 -13.42
N LEU A 29 6.66 0.55 -14.28
CA LEU A 29 5.27 0.77 -13.92
C LEU A 29 4.49 -0.53 -14.04
N THR A 30 3.92 -1.05 -12.94
CA THR A 30 3.08 -2.24 -13.05
C THR A 30 1.68 -2.03 -12.46
N ALA A 31 0.69 -2.44 -13.24
CA ALA A 31 -0.73 -2.54 -12.89
C ALA A 31 -1.45 -3.34 -13.98
N ARG A 32 -2.76 -3.59 -13.79
CA ARG A 32 -3.61 -4.30 -14.78
C ARG A 32 -4.06 -3.41 -15.95
N ARG A 33 -4.21 -2.09 -15.74
CA ARG A 33 -4.76 -1.13 -16.71
C ARG A 33 -3.64 -0.52 -17.56
N ARG A 34 -3.33 -1.17 -18.68
CA ARG A 34 -2.24 -0.77 -19.59
C ARG A 34 -2.34 0.68 -20.06
N GLU A 35 -3.50 1.10 -20.56
CA GLU A 35 -3.73 2.45 -21.09
C GLU A 35 -3.36 3.56 -20.09
N ARG A 36 -3.65 3.33 -18.79
CA ARG A 36 -3.29 4.29 -17.75
C ARG A 36 -1.79 4.33 -17.47
N LEU A 37 -1.11 3.21 -17.63
CA LEU A 37 0.34 3.15 -17.50
C LEU A 37 1.02 3.84 -18.69
N GLU A 38 0.51 3.65 -19.90
CA GLU A 38 1.00 4.31 -21.12
C GLU A 38 0.85 5.83 -21.02
N LYS A 39 -0.32 6.31 -20.57
CA LYS A 39 -0.52 7.73 -20.31
C LYS A 39 0.48 8.27 -19.27
N LEU A 40 0.65 7.55 -18.15
CA LEU A 40 1.62 7.95 -17.12
C LEU A 40 3.05 7.94 -17.68
N ALA A 41 3.44 6.90 -18.42
CA ALA A 41 4.79 6.80 -19.02
C ALA A 41 5.11 7.99 -19.93
N GLY A 42 4.14 8.45 -20.72
CA GLY A 42 4.28 9.64 -21.57
C GLY A 42 4.44 10.96 -20.82
N GLU A 43 4.09 10.99 -19.52
CA GLU A 43 4.23 12.19 -18.67
C GLU A 43 5.57 12.22 -17.89
N LEU A 44 6.32 11.10 -17.87
CA LEU A 44 7.51 10.98 -17.04
C LEU A 44 8.76 11.54 -17.74
N PRO A 45 9.61 12.32 -17.05
CA PRO A 45 10.84 12.86 -17.62
C PRO A 45 11.95 11.83 -17.82
N SER A 46 11.90 10.67 -17.11
CA SER A 46 12.86 9.58 -17.24
C SER A 46 12.29 8.43 -18.06
N LYS A 47 13.13 7.44 -18.40
CA LYS A 47 12.68 6.22 -19.07
C LYS A 47 11.64 5.49 -18.22
N ALA A 48 10.53 5.10 -18.84
CA ALA A 48 9.47 4.31 -18.24
C ALA A 48 9.30 2.99 -18.98
N GLU A 49 9.23 1.90 -18.22
CA GLU A 49 8.93 0.56 -18.72
C GLU A 49 7.58 0.12 -18.16
N ILE A 50 6.74 -0.51 -19.00
CA ILE A 50 5.41 -0.94 -18.61
C ILE A 50 5.34 -2.45 -18.55
N LEU A 51 5.07 -2.98 -17.37
CA LEU A 51 4.89 -4.41 -17.12
C LEU A 51 3.48 -4.67 -16.57
N CYS A 52 2.59 -5.19 -17.42
CA CYS A 52 1.21 -5.47 -17.05
C CYS A 52 1.07 -6.86 -16.45
N PHE A 53 0.89 -6.93 -15.13
CA PHE A 53 0.68 -8.15 -14.38
C PHE A 53 -0.50 -8.04 -13.42
N ASP A 54 -1.19 -9.15 -13.17
CA ASP A 54 -2.22 -9.27 -12.13
C ASP A 54 -1.63 -9.88 -10.86
N LEU A 55 -1.29 -9.02 -9.92
CA LEU A 55 -0.68 -9.42 -8.65
C LEU A 55 -1.59 -10.26 -7.74
N SER A 56 -2.86 -10.51 -8.13
CA SER A 56 -3.67 -11.53 -7.47
C SER A 56 -3.26 -12.96 -7.85
N LYS A 57 -2.44 -13.12 -8.89
CA LYS A 57 -1.88 -14.40 -9.33
C LYS A 57 -0.45 -14.55 -8.82
N THR A 58 -0.14 -15.72 -8.27
CA THR A 58 1.20 -16.00 -7.73
C THR A 58 2.25 -16.01 -8.84
N GLU A 59 1.93 -16.58 -9.98
CA GLU A 59 2.79 -16.71 -11.16
C GLU A 59 3.18 -15.34 -11.68
N ASP A 60 2.23 -14.41 -11.74
CA ASP A 60 2.46 -13.03 -12.19
C ASP A 60 3.41 -12.26 -11.24
N CYS A 61 3.41 -12.60 -9.94
CA CYS A 61 4.37 -12.00 -9.01
C CYS A 61 5.82 -12.44 -9.30
N TYR A 62 6.03 -13.72 -9.62
CA TYR A 62 7.35 -14.22 -10.03
C TYR A 62 7.75 -13.68 -11.40
N ALA A 63 6.82 -13.70 -12.37
CA ALA A 63 7.08 -13.15 -13.69
C ALA A 63 7.43 -11.66 -13.64
N LEU A 64 6.77 -10.87 -12.78
CA LEU A 64 7.12 -9.47 -12.57
C LEU A 64 8.54 -9.31 -12.00
N TYR A 65 8.94 -10.15 -11.03
CA TYR A 65 10.27 -10.11 -10.46
C TYR A 65 11.35 -10.39 -11.52
N GLU A 66 11.17 -11.44 -12.32
CA GLU A 66 12.09 -11.81 -13.40
C GLU A 66 12.15 -10.72 -14.49
N ALA A 67 10.99 -10.22 -14.94
CA ALA A 67 10.93 -9.18 -15.96
C ALA A 67 11.51 -7.83 -15.49
N ALA A 68 11.33 -7.48 -14.22
CA ALA A 68 11.88 -6.24 -13.67
C ALA A 68 13.41 -6.25 -13.61
N GLY A 69 14.02 -7.42 -13.44
CA GLY A 69 15.46 -7.56 -13.31
C GLY A 69 16.05 -6.76 -12.13
N GLU A 70 17.22 -6.19 -12.31
CA GLU A 70 17.86 -5.43 -11.24
C GLU A 70 17.22 -4.04 -11.06
N ILE A 71 16.80 -3.75 -9.81
CA ILE A 71 16.22 -2.47 -9.40
C ILE A 71 16.90 -1.95 -8.12
N ASP A 72 16.79 -0.67 -7.84
CA ASP A 72 17.32 -0.01 -6.62
C ASP A 72 16.22 0.29 -5.61
N VAL A 73 14.98 0.48 -6.09
CA VAL A 73 13.82 0.82 -5.27
C VAL A 73 12.63 -0.04 -5.64
N LEU A 74 12.01 -0.67 -4.64
CA LEU A 74 10.73 -1.36 -4.76
C LEU A 74 9.64 -0.56 -4.00
N ILE A 75 8.58 -0.19 -4.69
CA ILE A 75 7.37 0.38 -4.08
C ILE A 75 6.23 -0.64 -4.19
N ASN A 76 6.00 -1.41 -3.15
CA ASN A 76 4.84 -2.27 -3.01
C ASN A 76 3.62 -1.43 -2.59
N ASN A 77 2.96 -0.84 -3.58
CA ASN A 77 1.81 0.04 -3.35
C ASN A 77 0.48 -0.59 -3.78
N ALA A 78 0.48 -1.56 -4.69
CA ALA A 78 -0.74 -2.23 -5.12
C ALA A 78 -1.55 -2.75 -3.94
N GLY A 79 -2.86 -2.48 -3.94
CA GLY A 79 -3.76 -2.90 -2.88
C GLY A 79 -5.12 -2.23 -2.99
N PHE A 80 -6.13 -2.88 -2.42
CA PHE A 80 -7.49 -2.37 -2.34
C PHE A 80 -8.17 -2.87 -1.06
N GLY A 81 -9.40 -2.40 -0.80
CA GLY A 81 -10.23 -2.84 0.32
C GLY A 81 -11.54 -3.44 -0.20
N VAL A 82 -12.13 -4.31 0.59
CA VAL A 82 -13.51 -4.77 0.45
C VAL A 82 -14.26 -4.29 1.68
N PHE A 83 -15.31 -3.48 1.47
CA PHE A 83 -16.10 -2.90 2.54
C PHE A 83 -17.47 -3.57 2.60
N GLY A 84 -17.93 -3.89 3.79
CA GLY A 84 -19.23 -4.47 4.04
C GLY A 84 -19.24 -5.32 5.31
N ASP A 85 -20.43 -5.80 5.67
CA ASP A 85 -20.57 -6.81 6.71
C ASP A 85 -19.87 -8.09 6.28
N PHE A 86 -19.08 -8.69 7.18
CA PHE A 86 -18.32 -9.90 6.89
C PHE A 86 -19.19 -11.08 6.41
N LEU A 87 -20.45 -11.11 6.82
CA LEU A 87 -21.39 -12.15 6.39
C LEU A 87 -21.95 -11.91 4.98
N GLU A 88 -21.81 -10.69 4.44
CA GLU A 88 -22.41 -10.24 3.18
C GLU A 88 -21.39 -9.98 2.08
N THR A 89 -20.09 -9.84 2.45
CA THR A 89 -19.04 -9.58 1.47
C THR A 89 -18.72 -10.81 0.63
N ASP A 90 -18.32 -10.58 -0.62
CA ASP A 90 -17.95 -11.63 -1.56
C ASP A 90 -16.57 -12.24 -1.21
N LEU A 91 -16.56 -13.54 -0.89
CA LEU A 91 -15.36 -14.26 -0.50
C LEU A 91 -14.24 -14.20 -1.57
N GLU A 92 -14.59 -14.29 -2.85
CA GLU A 92 -13.60 -14.27 -3.94
C GLU A 92 -12.93 -12.89 -4.04
N GLN A 93 -13.67 -11.81 -3.80
CA GLN A 93 -13.10 -10.47 -3.74
C GLN A 93 -12.19 -10.30 -2.53
N GLU A 94 -12.55 -10.84 -1.37
CA GLU A 94 -11.68 -10.83 -0.18
C GLU A 94 -10.40 -11.62 -0.41
N LEU A 95 -10.49 -12.82 -0.99
CA LEU A 95 -9.31 -13.62 -1.33
C LEU A 95 -8.40 -12.92 -2.34
N LYS A 96 -8.95 -12.24 -3.35
CA LYS A 96 -8.18 -11.40 -4.28
C LYS A 96 -7.51 -10.23 -3.55
N MET A 97 -8.22 -9.59 -2.62
CA MET A 97 -7.65 -8.53 -1.80
C MET A 97 -6.46 -9.04 -0.97
N LEU A 98 -6.61 -10.16 -0.28
CA LEU A 98 -5.54 -10.78 0.51
C LEU A 98 -4.36 -11.19 -0.38
N ALA A 99 -4.64 -11.73 -1.57
CA ALA A 99 -3.61 -12.08 -2.53
C ALA A 99 -2.77 -10.87 -2.94
N VAL A 100 -3.40 -9.73 -3.26
CA VAL A 100 -2.69 -8.51 -3.66
C VAL A 100 -2.02 -7.83 -2.45
N ASN A 101 -2.78 -7.57 -1.37
CA ASN A 101 -2.31 -6.78 -0.24
C ASN A 101 -1.23 -7.49 0.58
N SER A 102 -1.29 -8.83 0.68
CA SER A 102 -0.42 -9.61 1.56
C SER A 102 0.51 -10.53 0.79
N ARG A 103 -0.02 -11.46 -0.03
CA ARG A 103 0.79 -12.47 -0.70
C ARG A 103 1.76 -11.86 -1.73
N ALA A 104 1.28 -11.03 -2.65
CA ALA A 104 2.12 -10.39 -3.65
C ALA A 104 3.19 -9.49 -3.02
N MET A 105 2.78 -8.64 -2.06
CA MET A 105 3.71 -7.80 -1.29
C MET A 105 4.79 -8.64 -0.59
N HIS A 106 4.41 -9.78 0.00
CA HIS A 106 5.36 -10.68 0.66
C HIS A 106 6.35 -11.28 -0.34
N ILE A 107 5.85 -11.83 -1.47
CA ILE A 107 6.69 -12.44 -2.52
C ILE A 107 7.72 -11.43 -3.01
N LEU A 108 7.26 -10.28 -3.49
CA LEU A 108 8.15 -9.23 -4.03
C LEU A 108 9.14 -8.71 -2.98
N THR A 109 8.67 -8.46 -1.73
CA THR A 109 9.58 -8.08 -0.64
C THR A 109 10.64 -9.13 -0.40
N LYS A 110 10.28 -10.44 -0.39
CA LYS A 110 11.20 -11.54 -0.12
C LYS A 110 12.25 -11.69 -1.22
N LEU A 111 11.84 -11.61 -2.47
CA LEU A 111 12.73 -11.76 -3.62
C LEU A 111 13.71 -10.59 -3.70
N PHE A 112 13.22 -9.36 -3.76
CA PHE A 112 14.07 -8.18 -3.89
C PHE A 112 14.94 -7.91 -2.65
N VAL A 113 14.48 -8.21 -1.43
CA VAL A 113 15.35 -8.03 -0.26
C VAL A 113 16.57 -8.98 -0.30
N ARG A 114 16.42 -10.18 -0.88
CA ARG A 114 17.56 -11.10 -1.07
C ARG A 114 18.61 -10.51 -2.01
N ASP A 115 18.18 -9.91 -3.12
CA ASP A 115 19.08 -9.28 -4.08
C ASP A 115 19.73 -8.02 -3.49
N PHE A 116 18.94 -7.20 -2.81
CA PHE A 116 19.43 -6.01 -2.15
C PHE A 116 20.48 -6.33 -1.07
N VAL A 117 20.28 -7.42 -0.31
CA VAL A 117 21.25 -7.86 0.71
C VAL A 117 22.55 -8.36 0.06
N ARG A 118 22.50 -9.06 -1.09
CA ARG A 118 23.72 -9.53 -1.79
C ARG A 118 24.64 -8.37 -2.19
N ARG A 119 24.07 -7.24 -2.61
CA ARG A 119 24.82 -6.02 -2.99
C ARG A 119 24.88 -4.96 -1.87
N ASP A 120 24.30 -5.27 -0.69
CA ASP A 120 24.16 -4.39 0.47
C ASP A 120 23.65 -2.98 0.13
N SER A 121 22.70 -2.88 -0.79
CA SER A 121 22.09 -1.64 -1.27
C SER A 121 20.68 -1.87 -1.77
N GLY A 122 19.75 -0.97 -1.44
CA GLY A 122 18.38 -0.95 -1.98
C GLY A 122 17.36 -0.46 -0.96
N TYR A 123 16.19 -0.08 -1.49
CA TYR A 123 15.08 0.50 -0.71
C TYR A 123 13.78 -0.23 -1.03
N ILE A 124 13.04 -0.64 -0.02
CA ILE A 124 11.70 -1.22 -0.15
C ILE A 124 10.71 -0.37 0.66
N LEU A 125 9.64 0.07 0.01
CA LEU A 125 8.49 0.70 0.64
C LEU A 125 7.26 -0.19 0.50
N ASN A 126 6.78 -0.75 1.61
CA ASN A 126 5.52 -1.50 1.66
C ASN A 126 4.40 -0.55 2.12
N VAL A 127 3.38 -0.38 1.30
CA VAL A 127 2.25 0.49 1.63
C VAL A 127 1.25 -0.28 2.50
N ALA A 128 1.39 -0.07 3.80
CA ALA A 128 0.43 -0.49 4.82
C ALA A 128 -0.73 0.51 4.94
N SER A 129 -1.19 0.80 6.13
CA SER A 129 -2.22 1.78 6.48
C SER A 129 -2.15 2.11 7.96
N ALA A 130 -2.79 3.20 8.39
CA ALA A 130 -3.11 3.45 9.80
C ALA A 130 -3.95 2.30 10.39
N ALA A 131 -4.78 1.65 9.58
CA ALA A 131 -5.51 0.42 9.92
C ALA A 131 -4.61 -0.69 10.49
N GLY A 132 -3.36 -0.79 10.04
CA GLY A 132 -2.41 -1.79 10.54
C GLY A 132 -1.94 -1.58 11.98
N PHE A 133 -2.31 -0.48 12.66
CA PHE A 133 -2.06 -0.27 14.08
C PHE A 133 -3.23 -0.68 14.97
N MET A 134 -4.40 -0.95 14.36
CA MET A 134 -5.62 -1.32 15.07
C MET A 134 -5.69 -2.86 15.23
N PRO A 135 -6.36 -3.36 16.28
CA PRO A 135 -6.56 -4.80 16.48
C PRO A 135 -7.46 -5.43 15.42
N GLY A 136 -8.30 -4.62 14.77
CA GLY A 136 -9.19 -4.99 13.68
C GLY A 136 -9.97 -3.78 13.19
N GLY A 137 -10.88 -3.99 12.25
CA GLY A 137 -11.75 -2.93 11.72
C GLY A 137 -13.03 -3.52 11.15
N PRO A 138 -14.09 -3.64 11.98
CA PRO A 138 -15.39 -4.12 11.51
C PRO A 138 -15.84 -3.39 10.24
N LEU A 139 -16.48 -4.09 9.32
CA LEU A 139 -16.83 -3.65 7.96
C LEU A 139 -15.65 -3.48 6.98
N LEU A 140 -14.41 -3.71 7.44
CA LEU A 140 -13.17 -3.76 6.62
C LEU A 140 -12.23 -4.85 7.17
N ASP A 141 -12.76 -5.94 7.65
CA ASP A 141 -12.09 -6.96 8.46
C ASP A 141 -10.81 -7.48 7.79
N GLY A 142 -10.93 -8.05 6.61
CA GLY A 142 -9.82 -8.56 5.83
C GLY A 142 -8.79 -7.48 5.45
N TYR A 143 -9.23 -6.25 5.18
CA TYR A 143 -8.35 -5.14 4.88
C TYR A 143 -7.46 -4.78 6.08
N TYR A 144 -8.04 -4.58 7.27
CA TYR A 144 -7.27 -4.28 8.49
C TYR A 144 -6.25 -5.38 8.79
N ALA A 145 -6.68 -6.64 8.72
CA ALA A 145 -5.80 -7.80 8.89
C ALA A 145 -4.63 -7.79 7.89
N SER A 146 -4.90 -7.53 6.60
CA SER A 146 -3.87 -7.46 5.55
C SER A 146 -2.86 -6.33 5.78
N LYS A 147 -3.32 -5.18 6.30
CA LYS A 147 -2.45 -4.04 6.57
C LYS A 147 -1.64 -4.21 7.87
N ALA A 148 -2.19 -4.91 8.87
CA ALA A 148 -1.45 -5.34 10.05
C ALA A 148 -0.34 -6.34 9.67
N TYR A 149 -0.64 -7.31 8.79
CA TYR A 149 0.35 -8.23 8.24
C TYR A 149 1.50 -7.47 7.56
N THR A 150 1.19 -6.56 6.64
CA THR A 150 2.17 -5.73 5.91
C THR A 150 3.08 -4.96 6.88
N LEU A 151 2.50 -4.31 7.88
CA LEU A 151 3.23 -3.53 8.87
C LEU A 151 4.16 -4.39 9.72
N ASN A 152 3.67 -5.53 10.23
CA ASN A 152 4.44 -6.38 11.14
C ASN A 152 5.54 -7.14 10.41
N LEU A 153 5.28 -7.65 9.21
CA LEU A 153 6.31 -8.24 8.35
C LEU A 153 7.44 -7.24 8.08
N THR A 154 7.09 -6.03 7.67
CA THR A 154 8.07 -4.97 7.37
C THR A 154 8.95 -4.63 8.58
N ARG A 155 8.34 -4.50 9.77
CA ARG A 155 9.07 -4.26 11.03
C ARG A 155 10.06 -5.38 11.35
N SER A 156 9.62 -6.63 11.21
CA SER A 156 10.44 -7.81 11.49
C SER A 156 11.62 -7.90 10.54
N VAL A 157 11.40 -7.74 9.23
CA VAL A 157 12.46 -7.74 8.21
C VAL A 157 13.46 -6.62 8.48
N ALA A 158 12.98 -5.39 8.68
CA ALA A 158 13.85 -4.24 8.95
C ALA A 158 14.70 -4.44 10.23
N LYS A 159 14.15 -5.06 11.28
CA LYS A 159 14.91 -5.39 12.50
C LYS A 159 15.98 -6.45 12.23
N GLY A 160 15.66 -7.47 11.44
CA GLY A 160 16.62 -8.50 11.02
C GLY A 160 17.80 -7.93 10.22
N LEU A 161 17.51 -7.04 9.26
CA LEU A 161 18.53 -6.35 8.46
C LEU A 161 19.46 -5.49 9.33
N LYS A 162 18.90 -4.74 10.28
CA LYS A 162 19.69 -3.94 11.24
C LYS A 162 20.61 -4.80 12.09
N LYS A 163 20.17 -5.98 12.54
CA LYS A 163 21.03 -6.93 13.28
C LYS A 163 22.21 -7.42 12.43
N ARG A 164 22.01 -7.55 11.13
CA ARG A 164 23.05 -7.93 10.15
C ARG A 164 23.93 -6.75 9.71
N LYS A 165 23.69 -5.55 10.22
CA LYS A 165 24.36 -4.30 9.83
C LYS A 165 24.24 -3.99 8.32
N SER A 166 23.19 -4.49 7.66
CA SER A 166 22.94 -4.24 6.26
C SER A 166 22.48 -2.80 6.00
N ARG A 167 22.91 -2.21 4.89
CA ARG A 167 22.50 -0.87 4.43
C ARG A 167 21.15 -0.87 3.73
N VAL A 168 20.55 -2.03 3.49
CA VAL A 168 19.22 -2.17 2.88
C VAL A 168 18.14 -1.59 3.79
N VAL A 169 17.27 -0.77 3.22
CA VAL A 169 16.18 -0.10 3.94
C VAL A 169 14.84 -0.73 3.56
N VAL A 170 14.11 -1.22 4.55
CA VAL A 170 12.73 -1.69 4.37
C VAL A 170 11.81 -0.87 5.27
N SER A 171 10.80 -0.23 4.67
CA SER A 171 9.90 0.74 5.32
C SER A 171 8.44 0.37 5.12
N ALA A 172 7.62 0.57 6.15
CA ALA A 172 6.16 0.53 6.06
C ALA A 172 5.61 1.96 6.01
N LEU A 173 4.87 2.30 4.97
CA LEU A 173 4.07 3.52 4.91
C LEU A 173 2.69 3.24 5.53
N CYS A 174 2.33 4.00 6.56
CA CYS A 174 1.06 3.87 7.27
C CYS A 174 0.28 5.20 7.17
N PRO A 175 -0.34 5.50 6.03
CA PRO A 175 -1.16 6.69 5.88
C PRO A 175 -2.52 6.51 6.58
N GLY A 176 -3.11 7.63 7.01
CA GLY A 176 -4.55 7.71 7.21
C GLY A 176 -5.28 7.79 5.86
N PRO A 177 -6.55 8.23 5.82
CA PRO A 177 -7.28 8.42 4.58
C PRO A 177 -6.52 9.30 3.57
N VAL A 178 -6.46 8.85 2.33
CA VAL A 178 -5.81 9.53 1.21
C VAL A 178 -6.79 9.59 0.05
N LYS A 179 -7.04 10.76 -0.49
CA LYS A 179 -7.94 10.95 -1.65
C LYS A 179 -7.37 10.24 -2.88
N THR A 180 -7.93 9.10 -3.23
CA THR A 180 -7.54 8.24 -4.35
C THR A 180 -8.74 7.42 -4.81
N GLU A 181 -8.64 6.74 -5.94
CA GLU A 181 -9.64 5.76 -6.40
C GLU A 181 -9.90 4.61 -5.39
N PHE A 182 -9.12 4.51 -4.32
CA PHE A 182 -9.35 3.51 -3.27
C PHE A 182 -10.75 3.66 -2.65
N GLU A 183 -11.24 4.89 -2.50
CA GLU A 183 -12.57 5.18 -1.96
C GLU A 183 -13.66 4.58 -2.86
N GLU A 184 -13.55 4.78 -4.18
CA GLU A 184 -14.49 4.24 -5.17
C GLU A 184 -14.44 2.71 -5.22
N VAL A 185 -13.22 2.12 -5.21
CA VAL A 185 -13.02 0.66 -5.28
C VAL A 185 -13.48 -0.04 -4.01
N ALA A 186 -13.26 0.58 -2.85
CA ALA A 186 -13.70 0.04 -1.57
C ALA A 186 -15.18 0.32 -1.25
N GLY A 187 -15.86 1.17 -2.04
CA GLY A 187 -17.25 1.57 -1.79
C GLY A 187 -17.42 2.45 -0.56
N VAL A 188 -16.42 3.26 -0.21
CA VAL A 188 -16.42 4.14 0.97
C VAL A 188 -16.06 5.56 0.62
N ASP A 189 -16.64 6.54 1.31
CA ASP A 189 -16.28 7.95 1.22
C ASP A 189 -15.52 8.38 2.48
N PHE A 190 -14.27 8.83 2.28
CA PHE A 190 -13.42 9.38 3.34
C PHE A 190 -13.33 10.91 3.32
N THR A 191 -14.07 11.57 2.44
CA THR A 191 -14.12 13.03 2.44
C THR A 191 -14.86 13.54 3.70
N PRO A 192 -14.41 14.59 4.38
CA PRO A 192 -13.41 15.60 3.99
C PRO A 192 -11.99 15.38 4.53
N ILE A 193 -11.68 14.26 5.19
CA ILE A 193 -10.47 14.08 6.03
C ILE A 193 -9.25 13.64 5.20
N GLY A 194 -9.44 13.22 3.94
CA GLY A 194 -8.39 12.64 3.10
C GLY A 194 -7.29 13.63 2.69
N LYS A 195 -6.02 13.24 2.86
CA LYS A 195 -4.86 14.00 2.37
C LYS A 195 -4.69 13.84 0.86
N LYS A 196 -4.08 14.85 0.20
CA LYS A 196 -3.67 14.73 -1.21
C LYS A 196 -2.61 13.65 -1.35
N SER A 197 -2.80 12.73 -2.32
CA SER A 197 -1.91 11.56 -2.53
C SER A 197 -0.46 11.98 -2.81
N GLU A 198 -0.23 13.05 -3.59
CA GLU A 198 1.09 13.57 -3.88
C GLU A 198 1.85 14.00 -2.62
N SER A 199 1.18 14.68 -1.68
CA SER A 199 1.83 15.12 -0.43
C SER A 199 2.26 13.94 0.44
N VAL A 200 1.45 12.86 0.46
CA VAL A 200 1.76 11.62 1.17
C VAL A 200 2.91 10.88 0.48
N ALA A 201 2.89 10.78 -0.85
CA ALA A 201 3.94 10.16 -1.65
C ALA A 201 5.30 10.86 -1.43
N ARG A 202 5.34 12.18 -1.52
CA ARG A 202 6.54 13.00 -1.28
C ARG A 202 7.09 12.81 0.13
N TYR A 203 6.22 12.83 1.13
CA TYR A 203 6.61 12.57 2.52
C TYR A 203 7.16 11.16 2.70
N ALA A 204 6.53 10.15 2.08
CA ALA A 204 6.92 8.74 2.15
C ALA A 204 8.32 8.54 1.59
N LEU A 205 8.59 8.98 0.35
CA LEU A 205 9.90 8.86 -0.28
C LEU A 205 11.00 9.58 0.51
N LYS A 206 10.74 10.82 0.97
CA LYS A 206 11.68 11.55 1.83
C LYS A 206 12.03 10.78 3.11
N LYS A 207 11.10 10.04 3.71
CA LYS A 207 11.35 9.25 4.92
C LYS A 207 11.96 7.89 4.62
N LEU A 208 11.61 7.25 3.50
CA LEU A 208 12.22 6.03 3.00
C LEU A 208 13.74 6.22 2.83
N PHE A 209 14.16 7.22 2.06
CA PHE A 209 15.58 7.52 1.79
C PHE A 209 16.35 8.00 3.05
N ARG A 210 15.65 8.34 4.13
CA ARG A 210 16.23 8.60 5.44
C ARG A 210 16.25 7.36 6.37
N GLY A 211 15.95 6.18 5.85
CA GLY A 211 16.00 4.91 6.58
C GLY A 211 14.93 4.75 7.68
N LYS A 212 13.78 5.45 7.62
CA LYS A 212 12.71 5.31 8.62
C LYS A 212 11.92 4.05 8.41
N THR A 213 11.96 3.10 9.34
CA THR A 213 11.25 1.81 9.25
C THR A 213 9.72 1.96 9.21
N VAL A 214 9.14 2.87 10.01
CA VAL A 214 7.69 3.12 10.00
C VAL A 214 7.42 4.58 9.72
N ILE A 215 6.69 4.84 8.63
CA ILE A 215 6.41 6.17 8.10
C ILE A 215 4.92 6.46 8.30
N VAL A 216 4.61 7.43 9.16
CA VAL A 216 3.23 7.86 9.46
C VAL A 216 3.07 9.32 9.04
N PRO A 217 2.34 9.63 7.96
CA PRO A 217 2.09 11.00 7.52
C PRO A 217 1.05 11.70 8.42
N GLY A 218 1.43 12.82 9.03
CA GLY A 218 0.57 13.65 9.86
C GLY A 218 0.71 13.42 11.36
N LEU A 219 0.61 14.51 12.13
CA LEU A 219 0.78 14.50 13.58
C LEU A 219 -0.35 13.80 14.29
N ALA A 220 -1.61 14.02 13.86
CA ALA A 220 -2.79 13.38 14.42
C ALA A 220 -2.70 11.85 14.38
N PHE A 221 -2.27 11.26 13.24
CA PHE A 221 -2.10 9.81 13.11
C PHE A 221 -0.92 9.27 13.92
N LYS A 222 0.14 10.08 14.14
CA LYS A 222 1.24 9.71 15.04
C LYS A 222 0.76 9.65 16.48
N LEU A 223 -0.02 10.64 16.90
CA LEU A 223 -0.60 10.69 18.24
C LEU A 223 -1.61 9.56 18.44
N GLY A 224 -2.52 9.35 17.46
CA GLY A 224 -3.48 8.24 17.49
C GLY A 224 -2.77 6.88 17.66
N ARG A 225 -1.73 6.61 16.86
CA ARG A 225 -0.89 5.40 17.02
C ARG A 225 -0.29 5.26 18.42
N PHE A 226 0.09 6.36 19.07
CA PHE A 226 0.63 6.32 20.44
C PHE A 226 -0.49 5.97 21.43
N LEU A 227 -1.64 6.60 21.29
CA LEU A 227 -2.78 6.40 22.18
C LEU A 227 -3.41 5.00 22.08
N THR A 228 -3.43 4.39 20.88
CA THR A 228 -3.94 3.02 20.71
C THR A 228 -3.19 1.97 21.54
N ARG A 229 -2.00 2.26 22.05
CA ARG A 229 -1.23 1.35 22.91
C ARG A 229 -1.77 1.25 24.34
N PHE A 230 -2.59 2.20 24.74
CA PHE A 230 -3.10 2.31 26.11
C PHE A 230 -4.59 1.94 26.20
N LEU A 231 -5.25 1.72 25.08
CA LEU A 231 -6.66 1.37 25.02
C LEU A 231 -6.81 -0.15 24.83
N PRO A 232 -7.78 -0.79 25.50
CA PRO A 232 -8.09 -2.20 25.27
C PRO A 232 -8.69 -2.41 23.87
N ASP A 233 -8.44 -3.60 23.31
CA ASP A 233 -8.87 -3.94 21.95
C ASP A 233 -10.37 -3.77 21.73
N CYS A 234 -11.20 -4.13 22.72
CA CYS A 234 -12.66 -3.94 22.64
C CYS A 234 -13.07 -2.47 22.42
N ALA A 235 -12.40 -1.53 23.08
CA ALA A 235 -12.67 -0.10 22.91
C ALA A 235 -12.23 0.38 21.52
N LEU A 236 -11.09 -0.10 21.04
CA LEU A 236 -10.58 0.23 19.70
C LEU A 236 -11.49 -0.34 18.59
N LEU A 237 -11.97 -1.57 18.73
CA LEU A 237 -12.90 -2.18 17.79
C LEU A 237 -14.25 -1.45 17.75
N SER A 238 -14.79 -1.09 18.93
CA SER A 238 -16.02 -0.28 19.02
C SER A 238 -15.86 1.09 18.36
N LEU A 239 -14.74 1.75 18.60
CA LEU A 239 -14.40 3.03 17.96
C LEU A 239 -14.29 2.87 16.43
N ALA A 240 -13.62 1.82 15.95
CA ALA A 240 -13.51 1.54 14.52
C ALA A 240 -14.89 1.32 13.89
N TYR A 241 -15.77 0.56 14.54
CA TYR A 241 -17.14 0.35 14.08
C TYR A 241 -17.92 1.65 13.96
N VAL A 242 -17.94 2.48 15.01
CA VAL A 242 -18.64 3.77 15.02
C VAL A 242 -18.15 4.70 13.89
N ILE A 243 -16.85 4.69 13.60
CA ILE A 243 -16.29 5.50 12.51
C ILE A 243 -16.71 4.95 11.14
N GLN A 244 -16.93 3.65 10.98
CA GLN A 244 -17.21 3.01 9.69
C GLN A 244 -18.69 2.79 9.42
N ALA A 245 -19.53 2.59 10.43
CA ALA A 245 -20.96 2.32 10.30
C ALA A 245 -21.75 3.40 9.49
N PRO A 246 -21.50 4.71 9.62
CA PRO A 246 -22.15 5.70 8.78
C PRO A 246 -21.88 5.55 7.28
N ARG A 247 -20.73 4.96 6.92
CA ARG A 247 -20.29 4.74 5.52
C ARG A 247 -21.04 3.59 4.86
N GLN A 248 -21.46 2.58 5.63
CA GLN A 248 -22.30 1.49 5.16
C GLN A 248 -23.68 2.00 4.71
N ARG A 249 -24.25 2.96 5.42
CA ARG A 249 -25.55 3.56 5.06
C ARG A 249 -25.49 4.32 3.73
N SER A 250 -24.39 4.97 3.44
CA SER A 250 -24.20 5.68 2.16
C SER A 250 -24.03 4.72 0.98
N ALA A 251 -23.41 3.57 1.18
CA ALA A 251 -23.22 2.54 0.15
C ALA A 251 -24.53 1.77 -0.17
N SER A 252 -25.41 1.56 0.82
CA SER A 252 -26.69 0.89 0.64
C SER A 252 -27.80 1.81 0.08
N GLY A 253 -27.70 3.12 0.31
CA GLY A 253 -28.66 4.12 -0.20
C GLY A 253 -28.61 4.34 -1.72
N GLY A 254 -27.53 3.93 -2.39
CA GLY A 254 -27.38 4.01 -3.86
C GLY A 254 -28.00 2.84 -4.64
N LYS A 255 -28.50 1.79 -3.98
CA LYS A 255 -29.09 0.61 -4.64
C LYS A 255 -30.62 0.60 -4.68
N ASN A 256 -31.30 1.62 -4.19
CA ASN A 256 -32.77 1.71 -4.18
C ASN A 256 -33.29 2.78 -5.15
N CYS A 257 -32.88 2.76 -6.40
CA CYS A 257 -33.61 3.36 -7.52
C CYS A 257 -33.40 2.46 -8.71
N ASP A 258 -34.30 1.48 -8.89
CA ASP A 258 -34.97 1.06 -10.11
C ASP A 258 -35.64 -0.29 -9.83
N LYS A 259 -36.95 -0.18 -9.58
CA LYS A 259 -37.92 -1.24 -9.83
C LYS A 259 -38.73 -0.85 -11.04
#